data_49300ede458009a62bbb47d2c1b8b706
#
_entry.id   49300ede458009a62bbb47d2c1b8b706
#
_cell.length_a   1.000
_cell.length_b   1.000
_cell.length_c   1.000
_cell.angle_alpha   90.00
_cell.angle_beta   90.00
_cell.angle_gamma   90.00
#
_symmetry.space_group_name_H-M   'P 1'
#
loop_
_entity.id
_entity.type
_entity.pdbx_description
1 polymer ?
#
loop_
_entity_poly.entity_id
_entity_poly.type
_entity_poly.pdbx_seq_one_letter_code
_entity_poly.pdbx_strand_id
1 'polypeptide(L)'
;MIVVDQGRLQDVLSAVKAVADLTRLRLVYLLKDGELSVNEIARILEQSQPRVSRHLKILCDASILERFREQHHIYYRVPTHGLGYDLASTIAPFIPQDDVQISKDYRRKLLIAGEREMLNTQYIENDAPEWVHLHKLHGHPDSFRHSVTSVMQGQPIGKLLDIATGTGRMLEILGPACSRGVGIDISKKMANVARSKLQRLELSHCTIRQDDMYQMRFADENFDTVTIDQVLYFAEQPNAVIEEATRVLAPGGRLL
;
A
#
# COMPACT_ATOMS: atom_id res chain seq x y z
N MET A 1 -24.29 5.35 14.13
CA MET A 1 -24.79 6.57 13.45
C MET A 1 -23.62 7.04 12.58
N ILE A 2 -23.66 6.72 11.29
CA ILE A 2 -22.62 7.10 10.34
C ILE A 2 -22.74 8.62 10.20
N VAL A 3 -21.77 9.36 10.71
CA VAL A 3 -21.61 10.77 10.35
C VAL A 3 -21.11 10.75 8.92
N VAL A 4 -22.02 10.77 7.96
CA VAL A 4 -21.74 11.14 6.60
C VAL A 4 -21.38 12.63 6.69
N ASP A 5 -20.09 12.92 6.70
CA ASP A 5 -19.64 14.26 6.32
C ASP A 5 -20.37 14.55 5.00
N GLN A 6 -21.18 15.59 4.97
CA GLN A 6 -22.04 15.86 3.84
C GLN A 6 -21.18 16.26 2.64
N GLY A 7 -20.51 15.26 2.07
CA GLY A 7 -20.00 15.33 0.72
C GLY A 7 -21.19 15.80 -0.10
N ARG A 8 -21.11 17.03 -0.59
CA ARG A 8 -22.23 17.70 -1.24
C ARG A 8 -22.80 16.72 -2.26
N LEU A 9 -24.11 16.64 -2.39
CA LEU A 9 -24.78 15.81 -3.40
C LEU A 9 -24.07 15.85 -4.76
N GLN A 10 -23.44 16.98 -5.07
CA GLN A 10 -22.63 17.19 -6.27
C GLN A 10 -21.37 16.30 -6.31
N ASP A 11 -20.72 16.03 -5.17
CA ASP A 11 -19.53 15.19 -5.10
C ASP A 11 -19.94 13.72 -5.37
N VAL A 12 -21.04 13.28 -4.77
CA VAL A 12 -21.62 11.96 -5.04
C VAL A 12 -21.99 11.81 -6.52
N LEU A 13 -22.67 12.82 -7.10
CA LEU A 13 -23.03 12.81 -8.52
C LEU A 13 -21.79 12.76 -9.42
N SER A 14 -20.74 13.50 -9.07
CA SER A 14 -19.45 13.50 -9.80
C SER A 14 -18.78 12.14 -9.73
N ALA A 15 -18.75 11.53 -8.55
CA ALA A 15 -18.20 10.20 -8.33
C ALA A 15 -18.92 9.13 -9.15
N VAL A 16 -20.26 9.12 -9.11
CA VAL A 16 -21.09 8.17 -9.90
C VAL A 16 -20.88 8.38 -11.40
N LYS A 17 -20.86 9.63 -11.89
CA LYS A 17 -20.57 9.93 -13.29
C LYS A 17 -19.14 9.50 -13.68
N ALA A 18 -18.19 9.64 -12.77
CA ALA A 18 -16.81 9.24 -13.03
C ALA A 18 -16.66 7.73 -13.23
N VAL A 19 -17.44 6.88 -12.59
CA VAL A 19 -17.37 5.42 -12.80
C VAL A 19 -18.24 4.93 -13.96
N ALA A 20 -19.16 5.74 -14.47
CA ALA A 20 -20.10 5.38 -15.54
C ALA A 20 -19.43 5.30 -16.92
N ASP A 21 -18.43 4.44 -17.06
CA ASP A 21 -17.70 4.15 -18.31
C ASP A 21 -17.03 2.79 -18.17
N LEU A 22 -17.05 1.98 -19.24
CA LEU A 22 -16.54 0.61 -19.21
C LEU A 22 -15.06 0.54 -18.83
N THR A 23 -14.21 1.42 -19.39
CA THR A 23 -12.77 1.44 -19.06
C THR A 23 -12.54 1.86 -17.62
N ARG A 24 -13.33 2.82 -17.11
CA ARG A 24 -13.21 3.29 -15.73
C ARG A 24 -13.69 2.27 -14.71
N LEU A 25 -14.73 1.50 -14.99
CA LEU A 25 -15.14 0.33 -14.18
C LEU A 25 -14.01 -0.71 -14.11
N ARG A 26 -13.38 -1.03 -15.25
CA ARG A 26 -12.22 -1.93 -15.31
C ARG A 26 -11.05 -1.40 -14.45
N LEU A 27 -10.79 -0.10 -14.50
CA LEU A 27 -9.73 0.53 -13.67
C LEU A 27 -10.03 0.41 -12.18
N VAL A 28 -11.25 0.70 -11.75
CA VAL A 28 -11.66 0.53 -10.34
C VAL A 28 -11.48 -0.93 -9.91
N TYR A 29 -11.93 -1.88 -10.71
CA TYR A 29 -11.78 -3.31 -10.42
C TYR A 29 -10.31 -3.75 -10.32
N LEU A 30 -9.44 -3.28 -11.22
CA LEU A 30 -8.02 -3.61 -11.20
C LEU A 30 -7.29 -3.06 -9.98
N LEU A 31 -7.70 -1.87 -9.52
CA LEU A 31 -7.01 -1.11 -8.47
C LEU A 31 -7.60 -1.31 -7.07
N LYS A 32 -8.67 -2.12 -6.92
CA LYS A 32 -9.29 -2.41 -5.62
C LYS A 32 -8.37 -3.16 -4.65
N ASP A 33 -7.49 -4.03 -5.19
CA ASP A 33 -6.64 -4.93 -4.42
C ASP A 33 -5.16 -4.49 -4.43
N GLY A 34 -4.88 -3.22 -4.68
CA GLY A 34 -3.51 -2.72 -4.65
C GLY A 34 -3.21 -1.65 -5.69
N GLU A 35 -1.96 -1.27 -5.75
CA GLU A 35 -1.49 -0.16 -6.57
C GLU A 35 -0.78 -0.64 -7.84
N LEU A 36 -1.01 0.10 -8.93
CA LEU A 36 -0.37 -0.12 -10.22
C LEU A 36 0.15 1.21 -10.76
N SER A 37 1.28 1.16 -11.46
CA SER A 37 1.78 2.30 -12.22
C SER A 37 0.99 2.50 -13.51
N VAL A 38 1.02 3.71 -14.07
CA VAL A 38 0.33 4.01 -15.34
C VAL A 38 0.80 3.10 -16.48
N ASN A 39 2.08 2.71 -16.50
CA ASN A 39 2.63 1.83 -17.53
C ASN A 39 2.08 0.40 -17.41
N GLU A 40 1.97 -0.12 -16.19
CA GLU A 40 1.38 -1.43 -15.93
C GLU A 40 -0.10 -1.44 -16.28
N ILE A 41 -0.84 -0.42 -15.90
CA ILE A 41 -2.25 -0.26 -16.25
C ILE A 41 -2.42 -0.25 -17.77
N ALA A 42 -1.58 0.49 -18.50
CA ALA A 42 -1.63 0.54 -19.95
C ALA A 42 -1.38 -0.84 -20.59
N ARG A 43 -0.40 -1.61 -20.06
CA ARG A 43 -0.13 -3.00 -20.47
C ARG A 43 -1.32 -3.91 -20.19
N ILE A 44 -1.91 -3.84 -19.00
CA ILE A 44 -3.06 -4.66 -18.59
C ILE A 44 -4.27 -4.39 -19.50
N LEU A 45 -4.60 -3.12 -19.71
CA LEU A 45 -5.76 -2.72 -20.52
C LEU A 45 -5.53 -2.84 -22.03
N GLU A 46 -4.29 -3.06 -22.48
CA GLU A 46 -3.87 -2.97 -23.91
C GLU A 46 -4.30 -1.65 -24.54
N GLN A 47 -4.08 -0.56 -23.81
CA GLN A 47 -4.39 0.79 -24.27
C GLN A 47 -3.16 1.70 -24.20
N SER A 48 -3.15 2.74 -25.04
CA SER A 48 -2.07 3.72 -24.99
C SER A 48 -2.07 4.48 -23.66
N GLN A 49 -0.87 4.79 -23.16
CA GLN A 49 -0.70 5.53 -21.90
C GLN A 49 -1.48 6.86 -21.88
N PRO A 50 -1.54 7.69 -22.95
CA PRO A 50 -2.33 8.92 -22.96
C PRO A 50 -3.82 8.67 -22.75
N ARG A 51 -4.37 7.58 -23.33
CA ARG A 51 -5.78 7.21 -23.16
C ARG A 51 -6.07 6.78 -21.72
N VAL A 52 -5.23 5.92 -21.18
CA VAL A 52 -5.34 5.47 -19.78
C VAL A 52 -5.22 6.66 -18.82
N SER A 53 -4.25 7.56 -19.03
CA SER A 53 -4.05 8.73 -18.20
C SER A 53 -5.27 9.66 -18.15
N ARG A 54 -6.04 9.79 -19.24
CA ARG A 54 -7.29 10.57 -19.25
C ARG A 54 -8.35 9.94 -18.33
N HIS A 55 -8.54 8.62 -18.42
CA HIS A 55 -9.49 7.92 -17.55
C HIS A 55 -9.06 7.99 -16.09
N LEU A 56 -7.78 7.79 -15.80
CA LEU A 56 -7.21 7.90 -14.44
C LEU A 56 -7.39 9.31 -13.88
N LYS A 57 -7.17 10.36 -14.69
CA LYS A 57 -7.41 11.73 -14.27
C LYS A 57 -8.86 11.96 -13.85
N ILE A 58 -9.84 11.51 -14.65
CA ILE A 58 -11.27 11.66 -14.32
C ILE A 58 -11.60 10.98 -12.99
N LEU A 59 -11.07 9.77 -12.76
CA LEU A 59 -11.29 9.05 -11.51
C LEU A 59 -10.61 9.72 -10.31
N CYS A 60 -9.42 10.29 -10.49
CA CYS A 60 -8.73 11.06 -9.44
C CYS A 60 -9.43 12.39 -9.13
N ASP A 61 -9.87 13.12 -10.16
CA ASP A 61 -10.60 14.40 -10.00
C ASP A 61 -11.92 14.18 -9.24
N ALA A 62 -12.53 13.01 -9.35
CA ALA A 62 -13.73 12.59 -8.61
C ALA A 62 -13.43 11.85 -7.30
N SER A 63 -12.18 11.82 -6.84
CA SER A 63 -11.72 11.13 -5.63
C SER A 63 -12.00 9.62 -5.56
N ILE A 64 -12.30 8.98 -6.70
CA ILE A 64 -12.47 7.52 -6.80
C ILE A 64 -11.13 6.80 -6.73
N LEU A 65 -10.08 7.41 -7.28
CA LEU A 65 -8.72 6.94 -7.18
C LEU A 65 -7.84 8.02 -6.55
N GLU A 66 -6.81 7.59 -5.86
CA GLU A 66 -5.72 8.47 -5.48
C GLU A 66 -4.46 8.13 -6.28
N ARG A 67 -3.66 9.16 -6.52
CA ARG A 67 -2.36 9.02 -7.17
C ARG A 67 -1.26 9.49 -6.23
N PHE A 68 -0.14 8.81 -6.28
CA PHE A 68 1.07 9.25 -5.62
C PHE A 68 2.28 9.05 -6.53
N ARG A 69 3.26 9.90 -6.35
CA ARG A 69 4.47 9.87 -7.17
C ARG A 69 5.61 9.27 -6.36
N GLU A 70 6.31 8.31 -6.97
CA GLU A 70 7.57 7.81 -6.47
C GLU A 70 8.64 7.98 -7.54
N GLN A 71 9.58 8.89 -7.30
CA GLN A 71 10.62 9.27 -8.28
C GLN A 71 10.02 9.61 -9.66
N HIS A 72 10.23 8.74 -10.65
CA HIS A 72 9.76 8.90 -12.03
C HIS A 72 8.47 8.12 -12.34
N HIS A 73 7.91 7.39 -11.36
CA HIS A 73 6.70 6.61 -11.53
C HIS A 73 5.51 7.24 -10.81
N ILE A 74 4.36 7.17 -11.45
CA ILE A 74 3.08 7.56 -10.85
C ILE A 74 2.28 6.28 -10.65
N TYR A 75 1.89 6.03 -9.42
CA TYR A 75 1.04 4.92 -9.00
C TYR A 75 -0.37 5.40 -8.73
N TYR A 76 -1.32 4.51 -8.92
CA TYR A 76 -2.74 4.73 -8.71
C TYR A 76 -3.31 3.59 -7.87
N ARG A 77 -4.28 3.89 -7.01
CA ARG A 77 -5.02 2.92 -6.21
C ARG A 77 -6.39 3.48 -5.82
N VAL A 78 -7.28 2.63 -5.34
CA VAL A 78 -8.47 3.05 -4.60
C VAL A 78 -8.03 3.61 -3.24
N PRO A 79 -8.59 4.75 -2.77
CA PRO A 79 -8.34 5.25 -1.42
C PRO A 79 -8.70 4.22 -0.36
N THR A 80 -8.13 4.33 0.84
CA THR A 80 -8.44 3.41 1.95
C THR A 80 -9.64 3.86 2.81
N HIS A 81 -10.24 5.02 2.51
CA HIS A 81 -11.41 5.58 3.22
C HIS A 81 -12.06 6.67 2.36
N GLY A 82 -13.26 7.10 2.79
CA GLY A 82 -14.01 8.18 2.14
C GLY A 82 -14.85 7.72 0.94
N LEU A 83 -15.50 8.68 0.28
CA LEU A 83 -16.49 8.43 -0.78
C LEU A 83 -15.95 7.51 -1.90
N GLY A 84 -14.70 7.69 -2.30
CA GLY A 84 -14.08 6.86 -3.35
C GLY A 84 -13.94 5.40 -2.93
N TYR A 85 -13.51 5.15 -1.69
CA TYR A 85 -13.44 3.82 -1.12
C TYR A 85 -14.82 3.16 -1.04
N ASP A 86 -15.81 3.88 -0.48
CA ASP A 86 -17.16 3.36 -0.28
C ASP A 86 -17.81 3.00 -1.63
N LEU A 87 -17.67 3.87 -2.62
CA LEU A 87 -18.23 3.64 -3.95
C LEU A 87 -17.50 2.50 -4.67
N ALA A 88 -16.17 2.46 -4.64
CA ALA A 88 -15.40 1.38 -5.26
C ALA A 88 -15.70 0.02 -4.62
N SER A 89 -15.78 -0.05 -3.29
CA SER A 89 -16.12 -1.26 -2.54
C SER A 89 -17.54 -1.73 -2.81
N THR A 90 -18.47 -0.79 -3.01
CA THR A 90 -19.86 -1.10 -3.34
C THR A 90 -20.00 -1.63 -4.78
N ILE A 91 -19.30 -1.04 -5.74
CA ILE A 91 -19.45 -1.40 -7.17
C ILE A 91 -18.65 -2.66 -7.52
N ALA A 92 -17.47 -2.86 -6.95
CA ALA A 92 -16.58 -3.94 -7.33
C ALA A 92 -17.22 -5.35 -7.28
N PRO A 93 -18.07 -5.71 -6.30
CA PRO A 93 -18.75 -7.00 -6.27
C PRO A 93 -19.77 -7.22 -7.42
N PHE A 94 -20.29 -6.15 -8.03
CA PHE A 94 -21.23 -6.24 -9.15
C PHE A 94 -20.53 -6.38 -10.51
N ILE A 95 -19.21 -6.25 -10.57
CA ILE A 95 -18.45 -6.43 -11.81
C ILE A 95 -18.27 -7.93 -12.05
N PRO A 96 -18.83 -8.49 -13.15
CA PRO A 96 -18.79 -9.93 -13.39
C PRO A 96 -17.34 -10.38 -13.69
N GLN A 97 -16.84 -11.28 -12.86
CA GLN A 97 -15.46 -11.79 -12.98
C GLN A 97 -15.28 -12.72 -14.20
N ASP A 98 -16.37 -13.31 -14.67
CA ASP A 98 -16.44 -14.17 -15.85
C ASP A 98 -16.57 -13.38 -17.17
N ASP A 99 -16.75 -12.06 -17.12
CA ASP A 99 -16.69 -11.23 -18.31
C ASP A 99 -15.35 -11.41 -19.02
N VAL A 100 -15.43 -11.58 -20.36
CA VAL A 100 -14.26 -11.88 -21.19
C VAL A 100 -13.15 -10.83 -21.04
N GLN A 101 -13.52 -9.55 -20.95
CA GLN A 101 -12.55 -8.48 -20.87
C GLN A 101 -11.94 -8.37 -19.45
N ILE A 102 -12.77 -8.50 -18.42
CA ILE A 102 -12.34 -8.52 -17.01
C ILE A 102 -11.39 -9.71 -16.76
N SER A 103 -11.73 -10.90 -17.25
CA SER A 103 -10.86 -12.08 -17.15
C SER A 103 -9.52 -11.90 -17.84
N LYS A 104 -9.48 -11.25 -19.03
CA LYS A 104 -8.23 -10.95 -19.74
C LYS A 104 -7.37 -9.97 -18.95
N ASP A 105 -7.99 -8.91 -18.43
CA ASP A 105 -7.28 -7.90 -17.64
C ASP A 105 -6.68 -8.53 -16.36
N TYR A 106 -7.45 -9.36 -15.68
CA TYR A 106 -6.98 -10.04 -14.47
C TYR A 106 -5.81 -10.98 -14.76
N ARG A 107 -5.86 -11.76 -15.83
CA ARG A 107 -4.72 -12.61 -16.25
C ARG A 107 -3.45 -11.79 -16.51
N ARG A 108 -3.56 -10.62 -17.18
CA ARG A 108 -2.41 -9.74 -17.41
C ARG A 108 -1.90 -9.13 -16.12
N LYS A 109 -2.80 -8.77 -15.19
CA LYS A 109 -2.41 -8.33 -13.84
C LYS A 109 -1.58 -9.40 -13.14
N LEU A 110 -1.98 -10.68 -13.20
CA LEU A 110 -1.21 -11.80 -12.64
C LEU A 110 0.16 -11.98 -13.30
N LEU A 111 0.27 -11.83 -14.62
CA LEU A 111 1.56 -11.88 -15.31
C LEU A 111 2.50 -10.76 -14.84
N ILE A 112 2.00 -9.54 -14.70
CA ILE A 112 2.79 -8.41 -14.18
C ILE A 112 3.21 -8.64 -12.73
N ALA A 113 2.33 -9.20 -11.91
CA ALA A 113 2.67 -9.58 -10.54
C ALA A 113 3.78 -10.65 -10.51
N GLY A 114 3.74 -11.65 -11.40
CA GLY A 114 4.79 -12.65 -11.56
C GLY A 114 6.13 -12.06 -12.02
N GLU A 115 6.11 -11.12 -12.98
CA GLU A 115 7.32 -10.39 -13.41
C GLU A 115 7.95 -9.61 -12.24
N ARG A 116 7.12 -8.92 -11.43
CA ARG A 116 7.59 -8.24 -10.22
C ARG A 116 8.21 -9.21 -9.22
N GLU A 117 7.58 -10.36 -8.98
CA GLU A 117 8.08 -11.36 -8.03
C GLU A 117 9.43 -11.93 -8.48
N MET A 118 9.61 -12.24 -9.77
CA MET A 118 10.90 -12.68 -10.31
C MET A 118 11.99 -11.64 -10.11
N LEU A 119 11.71 -10.37 -10.45
CA LEU A 119 12.67 -9.27 -10.25
C LEU A 119 13.00 -9.08 -8.76
N ASN A 120 12.02 -9.21 -7.88
CA ASN A 120 12.19 -9.10 -6.43
C ASN A 120 13.06 -10.24 -5.88
N THR A 121 12.83 -11.48 -6.33
CA THR A 121 13.62 -12.64 -5.92
C THR A 121 15.08 -12.48 -6.36
N GLN A 122 15.31 -12.11 -7.62
CA GLN A 122 16.65 -11.84 -8.12
C GLN A 122 17.37 -10.72 -7.34
N TYR A 123 16.64 -9.67 -6.97
CA TYR A 123 17.20 -8.59 -6.17
C TYR A 123 17.61 -9.07 -4.77
N ILE A 124 16.74 -9.81 -4.07
CA ILE A 124 17.05 -10.33 -2.73
C ILE A 124 18.25 -11.25 -2.78
N GLU A 125 18.33 -12.12 -3.78
CA GLU A 125 19.42 -13.11 -3.89
C GLU A 125 20.76 -12.48 -4.28
N ASN A 126 20.76 -11.50 -5.19
CA ASN A 126 22.00 -10.99 -5.79
C ASN A 126 22.48 -9.67 -5.18
N ASP A 127 21.55 -8.76 -4.84
CA ASP A 127 21.89 -7.38 -4.48
C ASP A 127 21.72 -7.07 -2.98
N ALA A 128 21.10 -7.99 -2.20
CA ALA A 128 20.84 -7.79 -0.78
C ALA A 128 21.34 -8.95 0.12
N PRO A 129 22.55 -9.52 -0.10
CA PRO A 129 23.02 -10.69 0.65
C PRO A 129 23.19 -10.40 2.15
N GLU A 130 23.63 -9.20 2.52
CA GLU A 130 23.78 -8.80 3.93
C GLU A 130 22.45 -8.76 4.65
N TRP A 131 21.40 -8.23 3.99
CA TRP A 131 20.04 -8.18 4.53
C TRP A 131 19.47 -9.60 4.74
N VAL A 132 19.69 -10.51 3.77
CA VAL A 132 19.30 -11.93 3.89
C VAL A 132 20.03 -12.62 5.05
N HIS A 133 21.31 -12.33 5.21
CA HIS A 133 22.12 -12.91 6.29
C HIS A 133 21.61 -12.46 7.67
N LEU A 134 21.37 -11.18 7.85
CA LEU A 134 20.84 -10.62 9.10
C LEU A 134 19.46 -11.17 9.46
N HIS A 135 18.56 -11.31 8.48
CA HIS A 135 17.24 -11.92 8.70
C HIS A 135 17.31 -13.38 9.17
N LYS A 136 18.34 -14.13 8.73
CA LYS A 136 18.56 -15.51 9.18
C LYS A 136 19.11 -15.60 10.59
N LEU A 137 19.81 -14.57 11.09
CA LEU A 137 20.38 -14.57 12.44
C LEU A 137 19.32 -14.33 13.55
N HIS A 138 18.15 -13.82 13.22
CA HIS A 138 17.13 -13.40 14.19
C HIS A 138 16.08 -14.49 14.51
N GLY A 139 16.43 -15.76 14.41
CA GLY A 139 15.61 -16.88 14.84
C GLY A 139 14.52 -17.31 13.87
N HIS A 140 13.74 -18.32 14.30
CA HIS A 140 12.68 -18.87 13.47
C HIS A 140 11.56 -17.85 13.24
N PRO A 141 11.02 -17.69 12.00
CA PRO A 141 9.98 -16.72 11.67
C PRO A 141 8.76 -16.76 12.59
N ASP A 142 8.37 -17.97 13.03
CA ASP A 142 7.19 -18.17 13.90
C ASP A 142 7.42 -17.65 15.32
N SER A 143 8.63 -17.81 15.88
CA SER A 143 8.95 -17.29 17.21
C SER A 143 8.95 -15.76 17.23
N PHE A 144 9.47 -15.12 16.19
CA PHE A 144 9.43 -13.68 16.03
C PHE A 144 7.98 -13.17 15.93
N ARG A 145 7.17 -13.79 15.05
CA ARG A 145 5.75 -13.48 14.93
C ARG A 145 5.04 -13.59 16.28
N HIS A 146 5.26 -14.67 17.01
CA HIS A 146 4.67 -14.88 18.32
C HIS A 146 5.07 -13.79 19.32
N SER A 147 6.34 -13.41 19.36
CA SER A 147 6.84 -12.34 20.23
C SER A 147 6.18 -11.00 19.93
N VAL A 148 6.14 -10.60 18.64
CA VAL A 148 5.51 -9.35 18.22
C VAL A 148 4.01 -9.33 18.57
N THR A 149 3.28 -10.41 18.28
CA THR A 149 1.85 -10.49 18.58
C THR A 149 1.57 -10.53 20.06
N SER A 150 2.44 -11.15 20.87
CA SER A 150 2.32 -11.18 22.34
C SER A 150 2.45 -9.80 22.97
N VAL A 151 3.39 -8.99 22.49
CA VAL A 151 3.57 -7.59 22.95
C VAL A 151 2.32 -6.75 22.65
N MET A 152 1.64 -7.05 21.53
CA MET A 152 0.44 -6.34 21.09
C MET A 152 -0.86 -6.89 21.70
N GLN A 153 -0.80 -8.00 22.45
CA GLN A 153 -1.98 -8.73 22.92
C GLN A 153 -2.89 -7.84 23.78
N GLY A 154 -4.17 -7.79 23.41
CA GLY A 154 -5.21 -7.05 24.14
C GLY A 154 -5.28 -5.55 23.85
N GLN A 155 -4.52 -5.06 22.89
CA GLN A 155 -4.53 -3.63 22.55
C GLN A 155 -4.74 -3.40 21.04
N PRO A 156 -5.59 -2.43 20.64
CA PRO A 156 -5.81 -2.13 19.23
C PRO A 156 -4.53 -1.59 18.59
N ILE A 157 -4.20 -2.04 17.39
CA ILE A 157 -3.04 -1.54 16.62
C ILE A 157 -3.34 -0.16 16.04
N GLY A 158 -4.59 0.10 15.67
CA GLY A 158 -5.00 1.35 15.06
C GLY A 158 -4.31 1.60 13.70
N LYS A 159 -3.87 2.83 13.47
CA LYS A 159 -3.08 3.21 12.30
C LYS A 159 -1.61 2.83 12.55
N LEU A 160 -1.07 1.96 11.73
CA LEU A 160 0.29 1.42 11.82
C LEU A 160 1.23 2.12 10.83
N LEU A 161 2.39 2.56 11.32
CA LEU A 161 3.54 2.93 10.49
C LEU A 161 4.68 1.94 10.73
N ASP A 162 5.26 1.42 9.66
CA ASP A 162 6.45 0.56 9.71
C ASP A 162 7.62 1.29 9.02
N ILE A 163 8.58 1.75 9.83
CA ILE A 163 9.73 2.54 9.37
C ILE A 163 10.83 1.60 8.89
N ALA A 164 11.35 1.87 7.68
CA ALA A 164 12.29 1.01 6.96
C ALA A 164 11.75 -0.42 6.83
N THR A 165 10.55 -0.51 6.30
CA THR A 165 9.73 -1.73 6.23
C THR A 165 10.40 -2.92 5.51
N GLY A 166 11.48 -2.67 4.76
CA GLY A 166 12.18 -3.70 3.99
C GLY A 166 11.22 -4.50 3.10
N THR A 167 11.10 -5.78 3.34
CA THR A 167 10.16 -6.67 2.62
C THR A 167 8.75 -6.67 3.18
N GLY A 168 8.40 -5.75 4.10
CA GLY A 168 7.06 -5.65 4.69
C GLY A 168 6.75 -6.69 5.75
N ARG A 169 7.76 -7.15 6.53
CA ARG A 169 7.60 -8.19 7.55
C ARG A 169 6.66 -7.77 8.69
N MET A 170 6.83 -6.56 9.21
CA MET A 170 5.97 -6.07 10.29
C MET A 170 4.52 -5.85 9.83
N LEU A 171 4.35 -5.35 8.60
CA LEU A 171 3.01 -5.24 8.00
C LEU A 171 2.36 -6.60 7.72
N GLU A 172 3.13 -7.63 7.37
CA GLU A 172 2.62 -9.00 7.26
C GLU A 172 2.09 -9.52 8.61
N ILE A 173 2.77 -9.18 9.71
CA ILE A 173 2.42 -9.68 11.05
C ILE A 173 1.26 -8.88 11.65
N LEU A 174 1.35 -7.55 11.64
CA LEU A 174 0.43 -6.64 12.31
C LEU A 174 -0.69 -6.11 11.40
N GLY A 175 -0.48 -6.12 10.09
CA GLY A 175 -1.42 -5.63 9.10
C GLY A 175 -2.83 -6.22 9.21
N PRO A 176 -3.00 -7.54 9.40
CA PRO A 176 -4.34 -8.13 9.55
C PRO A 176 -5.18 -7.54 10.68
N ALA A 177 -4.55 -6.96 11.71
CA ALA A 177 -5.21 -6.40 12.89
C ALA A 177 -5.18 -4.86 12.95
N CYS A 178 -4.51 -4.18 12.02
CA CYS A 178 -4.50 -2.71 11.96
C CYS A 178 -5.70 -2.17 11.18
N SER A 179 -6.12 -0.94 11.51
CA SER A 179 -7.17 -0.25 10.75
C SER A 179 -6.64 0.28 9.41
N ARG A 180 -5.38 0.65 9.37
CA ARG A 180 -4.63 1.11 8.19
C ARG A 180 -3.14 0.91 8.44
N GLY A 181 -2.41 0.37 7.47
CA GLY A 181 -0.96 0.21 7.54
C GLY A 181 -0.22 1.06 6.50
N VAL A 182 0.90 1.61 6.90
CA VAL A 182 1.85 2.27 5.99
C VAL A 182 3.25 1.75 6.29
N GLY A 183 3.93 1.22 5.28
CA GLY A 183 5.37 0.94 5.36
C GLY A 183 6.13 1.96 4.54
N ILE A 184 7.26 2.41 5.05
CA ILE A 184 8.19 3.25 4.31
C ILE A 184 9.55 2.58 4.18
N ASP A 185 10.19 2.80 3.04
CA ASP A 185 11.57 2.37 2.79
C ASP A 185 12.24 3.31 1.80
N ILE A 186 13.51 3.62 2.01
CA ILE A 186 14.29 4.45 1.08
C ILE A 186 14.58 3.69 -0.22
N SER A 187 14.71 2.36 -0.13
CA SER A 187 14.97 1.47 -1.27
C SER A 187 13.71 1.20 -2.05
N LYS A 188 13.66 1.70 -3.28
CA LYS A 188 12.56 1.39 -4.21
C LYS A 188 12.39 -0.12 -4.44
N LYS A 189 13.51 -0.86 -4.48
CA LYS A 189 13.50 -2.31 -4.69
C LYS A 189 12.83 -3.01 -3.50
N MET A 190 13.19 -2.65 -2.25
CA MET A 190 12.53 -3.17 -1.05
C MET A 190 11.05 -2.79 -1.01
N ALA A 191 10.71 -1.54 -1.30
CA ALA A 191 9.33 -1.10 -1.39
C ALA A 191 8.50 -1.94 -2.40
N ASN A 192 9.07 -2.30 -3.55
CA ASN A 192 8.41 -3.17 -4.53
C ASN A 192 8.22 -4.60 -4.00
N VAL A 193 9.20 -5.16 -3.30
CA VAL A 193 9.08 -6.47 -2.64
C VAL A 193 7.93 -6.44 -1.64
N ALA A 194 7.90 -5.44 -0.77
CA ALA A 194 6.85 -5.27 0.22
C ALA A 194 5.46 -5.14 -0.42
N ARG A 195 5.31 -4.35 -1.50
CA ARG A 195 4.04 -4.21 -2.25
C ARG A 195 3.54 -5.55 -2.79
N SER A 196 4.42 -6.30 -3.44
CA SER A 196 4.06 -7.62 -3.98
C SER A 196 3.62 -8.56 -2.86
N LYS A 197 4.28 -8.51 -1.70
CA LYS A 197 3.88 -9.29 -0.52
C LYS A 197 2.50 -8.88 0.00
N LEU A 198 2.25 -7.59 0.22
CA LEU A 198 0.95 -7.10 0.69
C LEU A 198 -0.18 -7.46 -0.26
N GLN A 199 0.05 -7.37 -1.57
CA GLN A 199 -0.92 -7.76 -2.59
C GLN A 199 -1.25 -9.26 -2.51
N ARG A 200 -0.24 -10.13 -2.35
CA ARG A 200 -0.44 -11.58 -2.19
C ARG A 200 -1.20 -11.94 -0.91
N LEU A 201 -1.00 -11.16 0.15
CA LEU A 201 -1.68 -11.32 1.45
C LEU A 201 -3.05 -10.62 1.49
N GLU A 202 -3.49 -10.00 0.39
CA GLU A 202 -4.77 -9.28 0.28
C GLU A 202 -4.94 -8.14 1.30
N LEU A 203 -3.82 -7.56 1.78
CA LEU A 203 -3.80 -6.46 2.73
C LEU A 203 -3.99 -5.11 2.02
N SER A 204 -5.14 -4.91 1.39
CA SER A 204 -5.45 -3.72 0.57
C SER A 204 -5.49 -2.41 1.37
N HIS A 205 -5.73 -2.47 2.69
CA HIS A 205 -5.69 -1.34 3.61
C HIS A 205 -4.27 -0.97 4.05
N CYS A 206 -3.26 -1.78 3.68
CA CYS A 206 -1.85 -1.51 3.89
C CYS A 206 -1.20 -0.98 2.61
N THR A 207 -0.28 -0.03 2.75
CA THR A 207 0.37 0.63 1.61
C THR A 207 1.86 0.79 1.86
N ILE A 208 2.63 0.81 0.77
CA ILE A 208 4.08 1.03 0.84
C ILE A 208 4.42 2.33 0.12
N ARG A 209 5.29 3.13 0.73
CA ARG A 209 5.80 4.38 0.15
C ARG A 209 7.32 4.40 0.17
N GLN A 210 7.92 4.96 -0.86
CA GLN A 210 9.32 5.31 -0.80
C GLN A 210 9.45 6.62 -0.04
N ASP A 211 10.08 6.58 1.14
CA ASP A 211 10.29 7.74 1.99
C ASP A 211 11.56 7.60 2.82
N ASP A 212 12.03 8.73 3.38
CA ASP A 212 13.22 8.80 4.22
C ASP A 212 12.84 8.74 5.70
N MET A 213 13.42 7.82 6.47
CA MET A 213 13.17 7.64 7.89
C MET A 213 13.60 8.85 8.74
N TYR A 214 14.50 9.70 8.23
CA TYR A 214 14.95 10.91 8.92
C TYR A 214 14.08 12.13 8.68
N GLN A 215 13.23 12.11 7.63
CA GLN A 215 12.35 13.22 7.27
C GLN A 215 11.10 12.68 6.59
N MET A 216 10.20 12.11 7.37
CA MET A 216 8.98 11.48 6.86
C MET A 216 7.92 12.53 6.49
N ARG A 217 7.27 12.32 5.33
CA ARG A 217 6.21 13.20 4.82
C ARG A 217 4.84 12.87 5.42
N PHE A 218 4.77 12.78 6.74
CA PHE A 218 3.54 12.60 7.50
C PHE A 218 3.33 13.76 8.47
N ALA A 219 2.06 14.05 8.76
CA ALA A 219 1.72 14.99 9.80
C ALA A 219 2.12 14.46 11.18
N ASP A 220 2.31 15.36 12.14
CA ASP A 220 2.51 15.03 13.54
C ASP A 220 1.30 14.23 14.06
N GLU A 221 1.54 13.35 15.04
CA GLU A 221 0.49 12.63 15.77
C GLU A 221 -0.47 11.83 14.86
N ASN A 222 0.03 11.23 13.78
CA ASN A 222 -0.79 10.61 12.73
C ASN A 222 -0.99 9.09 12.91
N PHE A 223 -0.15 8.42 13.70
CA PHE A 223 -0.16 6.96 13.84
C PHE A 223 -0.33 6.51 15.30
N ASP A 224 -1.11 5.47 15.51
CA ASP A 224 -1.35 4.87 16.84
C ASP A 224 -0.25 3.88 17.25
N THR A 225 0.37 3.24 16.25
CA THR A 225 1.49 2.31 16.43
C THR A 225 2.56 2.60 15.37
N VAL A 226 3.81 2.71 15.82
CA VAL A 226 4.98 2.82 14.96
C VAL A 226 5.91 1.65 15.24
N THR A 227 6.45 1.03 14.19
CA THR A 227 7.41 -0.08 14.29
C THR A 227 8.73 0.30 13.63
N ILE A 228 9.84 -0.12 14.26
CA ILE A 228 11.20 0.03 13.75
C ILE A 228 11.89 -1.33 13.91
N ASP A 229 11.85 -2.15 12.86
CA ASP A 229 12.44 -3.49 12.91
C ASP A 229 13.85 -3.50 12.31
N GLN A 230 14.86 -3.70 13.14
CA GLN A 230 16.28 -3.96 12.78
C GLN A 230 17.02 -2.84 12.02
N VAL A 231 16.41 -1.68 11.79
CA VAL A 231 17.04 -0.61 10.98
C VAL A 231 17.97 0.30 11.79
N LEU A 232 17.76 0.42 13.09
CA LEU A 232 18.57 1.33 13.92
C LEU A 232 20.06 0.96 13.92
N TYR A 233 20.38 -0.32 13.68
CA TYR A 233 21.77 -0.76 13.54
C TYR A 233 22.47 -0.15 12.30
N PHE A 234 21.70 0.15 11.25
CA PHE A 234 22.21 0.73 10.00
C PHE A 234 22.05 2.24 9.93
N ALA A 235 21.36 2.83 10.91
CA ALA A 235 21.09 4.25 10.93
C ALA A 235 22.35 5.04 11.30
N GLU A 236 22.74 6.02 10.47
CA GLU A 236 23.85 6.94 10.78
C GLU A 236 23.54 7.81 12.02
N GLN A 237 22.26 8.14 12.21
CA GLN A 237 21.76 8.96 13.30
C GLN A 237 20.52 8.29 13.95
N PRO A 238 20.70 7.23 14.78
CA PRO A 238 19.57 6.50 15.37
C PRO A 238 18.61 7.38 16.18
N ASN A 239 19.13 8.38 16.89
CA ASN A 239 18.32 9.31 17.67
C ASN A 239 17.38 10.14 16.79
N ALA A 240 17.81 10.58 15.61
CA ALA A 240 16.97 11.32 14.68
C ALA A 240 15.82 10.45 14.14
N VAL A 241 16.04 9.15 13.94
CA VAL A 241 14.96 8.21 13.57
C VAL A 241 13.92 8.09 14.68
N ILE A 242 14.36 7.99 15.95
CA ILE A 242 13.45 7.93 17.10
C ILE A 242 12.70 9.24 17.31
N GLU A 243 13.35 10.40 17.13
CA GLU A 243 12.69 11.71 17.19
C GLU A 243 11.59 11.83 16.13
N GLU A 244 11.89 11.43 14.90
CA GLU A 244 10.94 11.49 13.80
C GLU A 244 9.79 10.47 13.97
N ALA A 245 10.09 9.26 14.50
CA ALA A 245 9.08 8.28 14.88
C ALA A 245 8.16 8.81 15.98
N THR A 246 8.73 9.50 16.98
CA THR A 246 7.98 10.13 18.07
C THR A 246 7.10 11.28 17.57
N ARG A 247 7.58 12.08 16.63
CA ARG A 247 6.80 13.18 16.03
C ARG A 247 5.52 12.68 15.37
N VAL A 248 5.59 11.59 14.64
CA VAL A 248 4.43 11.05 13.90
C VAL A 248 3.52 10.17 14.76
N LEU A 249 3.97 9.81 15.97
CA LEU A 249 3.21 8.97 16.90
C LEU A 249 2.16 9.80 17.63
N ALA A 250 0.91 9.34 17.64
CA ALA A 250 -0.19 10.00 18.35
C ALA A 250 -0.01 9.93 19.88
N PRO A 251 -0.57 10.88 20.65
CA PRO A 251 -0.57 10.82 22.10
C PRO A 251 -1.15 9.49 22.61
N GLY A 252 -0.40 8.79 23.46
CA GLY A 252 -0.75 7.46 23.96
C GLY A 252 -0.48 6.31 22.96
N GLY A 253 0.09 6.62 21.80
CA GLY A 253 0.55 5.65 20.81
C GLY A 253 1.78 4.87 21.28
N ARG A 254 2.21 3.88 20.49
CA ARG A 254 3.28 2.94 20.83
C ARG A 254 4.36 2.89 19.78
N LEU A 255 5.61 2.87 20.24
CA LEU A 255 6.79 2.55 19.46
C LEU A 255 7.26 1.13 19.81
N LEU A 256 7.49 0.29 18.81
CA LEU A 256 7.97 -1.09 18.92
C LEU A 256 9.31 -1.24 18.18
#